data_85a8dd57cc7d6a360c39700a9fae2a2d
#
_entry.id   85a8dd57cc7d6a360c39700a9fae2a2d
#
_cell.length_a   1.000
_cell.length_b   1.000
_cell.length_c   1.000
_cell.angle_alpha   90.00
_cell.angle_beta   90.00
_cell.angle_gamma   90.00
#
_symmetry.space_group_name_H-M   'P 1'
#
loop_
_entity.id
_entity.type
_entity.pdbx_description
1 polymer ?
#
loop_
_entity_poly.entity_id
_entity_poly.type
_entity_poly.pdbx_seq_one_letter_code
_entity_poly.pdbx_strand_id
1 'polypeptide(L)'
;MANDIVKPVAGFVLTLALAAGMASVAGAEGLRLGGGSSNRDSLFSSQTRLLDGRLSEQYATSDRLKPGAGKADKAAVKRYSGNYKGQFLTMAKAAARKHGVPEDLFLRLVQQESGWNHGAVSSKGAMGLAQLMPGTAARLGVDASDPEQNLEGGARYLAMMYSRFGSWRLALAAYNAGPQAVEKYGGIPPYAETKGYVAAILG
;
A
#
# COMPACT_ATOMS: atom_id res chain seq x y z
N MET A 1 24.26 -19.71 47.51
CA MET A 1 25.62 -19.69 46.92
C MET A 1 25.51 -20.14 45.50
N ALA A 2 25.55 -19.22 44.57
CA ALA A 2 25.97 -19.34 43.16
C ALA A 2 25.74 -17.99 42.49
N ASN A 3 26.87 -17.31 42.23
CA ASN A 3 26.91 -16.05 41.49
C ASN A 3 26.82 -16.36 39.99
N ASP A 4 25.84 -15.84 39.30
CA ASP A 4 25.87 -15.78 37.86
C ASP A 4 26.33 -14.40 37.41
N ILE A 5 27.52 -14.43 36.80
CA ILE A 5 28.28 -13.28 36.29
C ILE A 5 27.67 -12.87 34.94
N VAL A 6 27.11 -11.68 34.90
CA VAL A 6 26.67 -11.03 33.65
C VAL A 6 27.91 -10.51 32.90
N LYS A 7 28.18 -11.01 31.71
CA LYS A 7 29.21 -10.51 30.79
C LYS A 7 28.71 -9.30 30.01
N PRO A 8 29.49 -8.21 29.91
CA PRO A 8 29.10 -7.08 29.03
C PRO A 8 29.41 -7.37 27.57
N VAL A 9 28.47 -7.05 26.70
CA VAL A 9 28.64 -7.09 25.23
C VAL A 9 29.36 -5.80 24.81
N ALA A 10 30.51 -5.97 24.16
CA ALA A 10 31.35 -4.90 23.66
C ALA A 10 30.66 -4.10 22.53
N GLY A 11 30.56 -2.80 22.71
CA GLY A 11 30.11 -1.87 21.69
C GLY A 11 31.17 -1.68 20.60
N PHE A 12 30.77 -1.82 19.35
CA PHE A 12 31.59 -1.52 18.18
C PHE A 12 31.43 -0.04 17.84
N VAL A 13 32.45 0.76 18.13
CA VAL A 13 32.53 2.18 17.72
C VAL A 13 33.15 2.23 16.34
N LEU A 14 32.35 2.62 15.35
CA LEU A 14 32.82 2.87 13.98
C LEU A 14 33.27 4.33 13.87
N THR A 15 34.59 4.57 13.89
CA THR A 15 35.21 5.87 13.64
C THR A 15 35.20 6.18 12.14
N LEU A 16 34.44 7.22 11.77
CA LEU A 16 34.42 7.79 10.43
C LEU A 16 35.63 8.74 10.25
N ALA A 17 36.61 8.36 9.44
CA ALA A 17 37.74 9.22 9.06
C ALA A 17 37.31 10.20 7.96
N LEU A 18 37.37 11.49 8.29
CA LEU A 18 37.11 12.60 7.36
C LEU A 18 38.41 12.91 6.58
N ALA A 19 38.51 12.52 5.31
CA ALA A 19 39.59 12.92 4.43
C ALA A 19 39.24 14.25 3.74
N ALA A 20 39.92 15.32 4.12
CA ALA A 20 39.84 16.61 3.44
C ALA A 20 40.69 16.58 2.18
N GLY A 21 40.06 16.51 1.01
CA GLY A 21 40.70 16.68 -0.31
C GLY A 21 40.65 18.14 -0.71
N MET A 22 41.84 18.79 -0.84
CA MET A 22 42.00 20.11 -1.44
C MET A 22 41.74 20.05 -2.94
N ALA A 23 40.69 20.72 -3.42
CA ALA A 23 40.47 20.92 -4.85
C ALA A 23 41.22 22.15 -5.33
N SER A 24 42.18 21.94 -6.25
CA SER A 24 42.84 22.98 -7.02
C SER A 24 41.84 23.71 -7.92
N VAL A 25 41.83 25.03 -7.86
CA VAL A 25 41.11 25.90 -8.77
C VAL A 25 41.96 25.99 -10.07
N ALA A 26 41.56 25.26 -11.12
CA ALA A 26 42.06 25.46 -12.47
C ALA A 26 41.15 26.47 -13.17
N GLY A 27 41.76 27.56 -13.67
CA GLY A 27 41.07 28.64 -14.37
C GLY A 27 40.35 28.15 -15.64
N ALA A 28 39.11 28.52 -15.79
CA ALA A 28 38.31 28.31 -17.00
C ALA A 28 38.65 29.42 -18.01
N GLU A 29 39.54 29.16 -18.96
CA GLU A 29 39.63 29.93 -20.17
C GLU A 29 38.40 29.69 -21.06
N GLY A 30 37.77 30.78 -21.44
CA GLY A 30 36.51 30.77 -22.19
C GLY A 30 36.66 30.18 -23.58
N LEU A 31 36.08 29.03 -23.83
CA LEU A 31 35.86 28.46 -25.15
C LEU A 31 34.70 29.19 -25.83
N ARG A 32 35.00 30.12 -26.73
CA ARG A 32 34.02 30.70 -27.66
C ARG A 32 33.69 29.66 -28.72
N LEU A 33 32.56 28.97 -28.57
CA LEU A 33 31.96 28.12 -29.59
C LEU A 33 31.03 28.97 -30.46
N GLY A 34 31.58 29.47 -31.56
CA GLY A 34 30.83 30.06 -32.66
C GLY A 34 30.22 28.97 -33.53
N GLY A 35 28.96 29.13 -33.92
CA GLY A 35 28.33 28.58 -35.13
C GLY A 35 27.98 27.12 -35.14
N GLY A 36 26.69 26.79 -35.12
CA GLY A 36 26.15 25.48 -35.46
C GLY A 36 25.03 24.94 -34.59
N SER A 37 24.00 25.73 -34.33
CA SER A 37 22.87 25.34 -33.47
C SER A 37 21.96 24.26 -34.05
N SER A 38 21.93 24.06 -35.38
CA SER A 38 20.90 23.20 -36.01
C SER A 38 21.20 21.70 -35.94
N ASN A 39 22.47 21.28 -35.87
CA ASN A 39 22.83 19.85 -35.85
C ASN A 39 22.83 19.22 -34.42
N ARG A 40 22.96 20.03 -33.40
CA ARG A 40 22.90 19.54 -32.00
C ARG A 40 21.48 19.26 -31.57
N ASP A 41 20.53 20.10 -31.95
CA ASP A 41 19.10 19.93 -31.61
C ASP A 41 18.50 18.69 -32.29
N SER A 42 18.96 18.36 -33.51
CA SER A 42 18.52 17.15 -34.21
C SER A 42 19.10 15.86 -33.61
N LEU A 43 20.34 15.89 -33.08
CA LEU A 43 20.95 14.75 -32.40
C LEU A 43 20.36 14.52 -31.02
N PHE A 44 20.06 15.59 -30.27
CA PHE A 44 19.35 15.51 -28.98
C PHE A 44 17.93 14.98 -29.15
N SER A 45 17.20 15.46 -30.14
CA SER A 45 15.80 15.02 -30.39
C SER A 45 15.72 13.57 -30.88
N SER A 46 16.74 13.08 -31.62
CA SER A 46 16.79 11.67 -32.02
C SER A 46 17.19 10.73 -30.86
N GLN A 47 18.08 11.17 -29.96
CA GLN A 47 18.44 10.39 -28.77
C GLN A 47 17.31 10.32 -27.74
N THR A 48 16.58 11.42 -27.52
CA THR A 48 15.40 11.42 -26.64
C THR A 48 14.28 10.54 -27.20
N ARG A 49 14.03 10.56 -28.51
CA ARG A 49 13.03 9.66 -29.13
C ARG A 49 13.38 8.18 -29.01
N LEU A 50 14.68 7.82 -29.09
CA LEU A 50 15.12 6.43 -28.92
C LEU A 50 15.03 5.97 -27.46
N LEU A 51 15.27 6.86 -26.49
CA LEU A 51 15.10 6.58 -25.06
C LEU A 51 13.62 6.49 -24.69
N ASP A 52 12.78 7.40 -25.18
CA ASP A 52 11.35 7.37 -24.96
C ASP A 52 10.68 6.14 -25.62
N GLY A 53 11.14 5.72 -26.81
CA GLY A 53 10.66 4.52 -27.47
C GLY A 53 10.99 3.25 -26.69
N ARG A 54 12.22 3.10 -26.20
CA ARG A 54 12.63 1.94 -25.39
C ARG A 54 11.96 1.91 -24.02
N LEU A 55 11.82 3.05 -23.38
CA LEU A 55 11.08 3.17 -22.12
C LEU A 55 9.59 2.87 -22.32
N SER A 56 8.97 3.39 -23.40
CA SER A 56 7.56 3.12 -23.67
C SER A 56 7.28 1.66 -23.99
N GLU A 57 8.17 0.95 -24.70
CA GLU A 57 8.05 -0.51 -24.93
C GLU A 57 8.26 -1.31 -23.63
N GLN A 58 9.19 -0.91 -22.79
CA GLN A 58 9.43 -1.57 -21.49
C GLN A 58 8.26 -1.35 -20.52
N TYR A 59 7.56 -0.20 -20.60
CA TYR A 59 6.39 0.13 -19.80
C TYR A 59 5.07 -0.29 -20.46
N ALA A 60 5.04 -0.59 -21.77
CA ALA A 60 3.84 -1.01 -22.49
C ALA A 60 3.26 -2.35 -21.96
N THR A 61 4.09 -3.20 -21.39
CA THR A 61 3.68 -4.47 -20.74
C THR A 61 3.35 -4.31 -19.26
N SER A 62 3.57 -3.13 -18.68
CA SER A 62 3.25 -2.85 -17.29
C SER A 62 1.81 -2.37 -17.16
N ASP A 63 0.88 -3.29 -16.91
CA ASP A 63 -0.53 -2.97 -16.63
C ASP A 63 -0.72 -1.99 -15.45
N ARG A 64 0.31 -1.84 -14.61
CA ARG A 64 0.34 -0.90 -13.47
C ARG A 64 0.32 0.58 -13.87
N LEU A 65 0.82 0.92 -15.06
CA LEU A 65 0.98 2.30 -15.51
C LEU A 65 -0.05 2.73 -16.54
N LYS A 66 -0.98 1.83 -16.94
CA LYS A 66 -2.05 2.18 -17.87
C LYS A 66 -3.01 3.16 -17.19
N PRO A 67 -3.22 4.37 -17.76
CA PRO A 67 -4.25 5.28 -17.28
C PRO A 67 -5.61 4.58 -17.42
N GLY A 68 -6.20 4.13 -16.32
CA GLY A 68 -7.48 3.43 -16.34
C GLY A 68 -7.52 2.11 -15.58
N ALA A 69 -6.38 1.53 -15.14
CA ALA A 69 -6.36 0.31 -14.33
C ALA A 69 -7.22 0.44 -13.05
N GLY A 70 -7.35 1.66 -12.49
CA GLY A 70 -8.25 1.94 -11.37
C GLY A 70 -9.73 2.13 -11.73
N LYS A 71 -10.09 2.19 -13.03
CA LYS A 71 -11.50 2.33 -13.45
C LYS A 71 -12.21 0.99 -13.61
N ALA A 72 -11.49 -0.08 -13.96
CA ALA A 72 -12.08 -1.40 -14.16
C ALA A 72 -12.62 -2.01 -12.86
N ASP A 73 -11.92 -1.81 -11.74
CA ASP A 73 -12.35 -2.35 -10.45
C ASP A 73 -13.56 -1.62 -9.82
N LYS A 74 -13.78 -0.32 -10.15
CA LYS A 74 -14.95 0.42 -9.66
C LYS A 74 -16.27 -0.09 -10.23
N ALA A 75 -16.26 -0.64 -11.44
CA ALA A 75 -17.46 -1.19 -12.09
C ALA A 75 -17.87 -2.57 -11.57
N ALA A 76 -16.95 -3.28 -10.87
CA ALA A 76 -17.17 -4.65 -10.41
C ALA A 76 -17.67 -4.75 -8.97
N VAL A 77 -17.73 -3.64 -8.21
CA VAL A 77 -18.19 -3.67 -6.83
C VAL A 77 -19.70 -3.70 -6.78
N LYS A 78 -20.27 -4.81 -6.32
CA LYS A 78 -21.72 -4.92 -6.10
C LYS A 78 -22.19 -3.99 -4.99
N ARG A 79 -23.42 -3.46 -5.14
CA ARG A 79 -24.05 -2.66 -4.10
C ARG A 79 -24.18 -3.47 -2.79
N TYR A 80 -24.00 -2.76 -1.69
CA TYR A 80 -24.29 -3.32 -0.38
C TYR A 80 -25.81 -3.53 -0.23
N SER A 81 -26.21 -4.77 0.00
CA SER A 81 -27.61 -5.19 0.16
C SER A 81 -27.90 -5.70 1.58
N GLY A 82 -27.02 -5.44 2.54
CA GLY A 82 -27.21 -5.85 3.93
C GLY A 82 -28.34 -5.08 4.63
N ASN A 83 -28.93 -5.70 5.65
CA ASN A 83 -30.07 -5.13 6.40
C ASN A 83 -29.65 -4.18 7.53
N TYR A 84 -28.35 -4.02 7.81
CA TYR A 84 -27.89 -3.14 8.87
C TYR A 84 -28.15 -1.66 8.55
N LYS A 85 -28.88 -0.98 9.45
CA LYS A 85 -29.22 0.45 9.36
C LYS A 85 -28.82 1.24 10.61
N GLY A 86 -27.97 0.66 11.46
CA GLY A 86 -27.53 1.27 12.71
C GLY A 86 -26.50 2.40 12.53
N GLN A 87 -26.12 2.98 13.65
CA GLN A 87 -25.22 4.15 13.71
C GLN A 87 -23.88 3.95 13.00
N PHE A 88 -23.33 2.74 13.00
CA PHE A 88 -22.02 2.45 12.39
C PHE A 88 -22.04 2.51 10.85
N LEU A 89 -23.21 2.44 10.21
CA LEU A 89 -23.33 2.53 8.75
C LEU A 89 -22.82 3.88 8.23
N THR A 90 -23.22 4.97 8.90
CA THR A 90 -22.78 6.32 8.53
C THR A 90 -21.29 6.52 8.77
N MET A 91 -20.77 6.02 9.90
CA MET A 91 -19.34 6.06 10.23
C MET A 91 -18.52 5.29 9.20
N ALA A 92 -18.95 4.08 8.83
CA ALA A 92 -18.26 3.26 7.81
C ALA A 92 -18.24 3.94 6.43
N LYS A 93 -19.34 4.55 6.01
CA LYS A 93 -19.38 5.33 4.77
C LYS A 93 -18.44 6.53 4.82
N ALA A 94 -18.39 7.25 5.94
CA ALA A 94 -17.49 8.37 6.13
C ALA A 94 -16.01 7.93 6.05
N ALA A 95 -15.65 6.85 6.74
CA ALA A 95 -14.32 6.26 6.71
C ALA A 95 -13.93 5.81 5.29
N ALA A 96 -14.82 5.13 4.57
CA ALA A 96 -14.60 4.71 3.19
C ALA A 96 -14.33 5.91 2.27
N ARG A 97 -15.16 6.96 2.32
CA ARG A 97 -14.96 8.19 1.54
C ARG A 97 -13.64 8.88 1.86
N LYS A 98 -13.31 9.01 3.16
CA LYS A 98 -12.08 9.66 3.63
C LYS A 98 -10.83 9.01 3.02
N HIS A 99 -10.85 7.69 2.86
CA HIS A 99 -9.70 6.92 2.35
C HIS A 99 -9.84 6.48 0.88
N GLY A 100 -10.83 6.98 0.13
CA GLY A 100 -11.02 6.67 -1.28
C GLY A 100 -11.42 5.23 -1.57
N VAL A 101 -11.97 4.53 -0.58
CA VAL A 101 -12.51 3.17 -0.72
C VAL A 101 -13.96 3.25 -1.23
N PRO A 102 -14.39 2.43 -2.21
CA PRO A 102 -15.79 2.37 -2.59
C PRO A 102 -16.67 2.01 -1.38
N GLU A 103 -17.70 2.82 -1.09
CA GLU A 103 -18.55 2.65 0.09
C GLU A 103 -19.13 1.23 0.17
N ASP A 104 -19.75 0.77 -0.92
CA ASP A 104 -20.37 -0.55 -0.95
C ASP A 104 -19.38 -1.69 -0.68
N LEU A 105 -18.13 -1.55 -1.14
CA LEU A 105 -17.07 -2.51 -0.87
C LEU A 105 -16.75 -2.57 0.62
N PHE A 106 -16.58 -1.40 1.25
CA PHE A 106 -16.22 -1.34 2.66
C PHE A 106 -17.37 -1.81 3.57
N LEU A 107 -18.61 -1.47 3.23
CA LEU A 107 -19.78 -1.95 3.96
C LEU A 107 -19.90 -3.48 3.92
N ARG A 108 -19.60 -4.09 2.76
CA ARG A 108 -19.58 -5.55 2.60
C ARG A 108 -18.44 -6.19 3.38
N LEU A 109 -17.28 -5.52 3.43
CA LEU A 109 -16.16 -5.95 4.26
C LEU A 109 -16.57 -5.96 5.74
N VAL A 110 -17.11 -4.87 6.27
CA VAL A 110 -17.55 -4.81 7.68
C VAL A 110 -18.61 -5.86 8.00
N GLN A 111 -19.55 -6.08 7.08
CA GLN A 111 -20.53 -7.16 7.21
C GLN A 111 -19.87 -8.55 7.30
N GLN A 112 -18.85 -8.80 6.50
CA GLN A 112 -18.12 -10.07 6.47
C GLN A 112 -17.22 -10.25 7.70
N GLU A 113 -16.59 -9.17 8.20
CA GLU A 113 -15.66 -9.22 9.32
C GLU A 113 -16.34 -9.43 10.68
N SER A 114 -17.39 -8.67 10.95
CA SER A 114 -18.00 -8.64 12.28
C SER A 114 -19.53 -8.81 12.30
N GLY A 115 -20.17 -8.79 11.12
CA GLY A 115 -21.63 -8.68 11.06
C GLY A 115 -22.15 -7.41 11.74
N TRP A 116 -21.35 -6.33 11.79
CA TRP A 116 -21.63 -5.07 12.47
C TRP A 116 -21.58 -5.15 14.01
N ASN A 117 -20.97 -6.19 14.57
CA ASN A 117 -20.73 -6.29 16.01
C ASN A 117 -19.43 -5.55 16.37
N HIS A 118 -19.54 -4.38 17.02
CA HIS A 118 -18.37 -3.60 17.43
C HIS A 118 -17.56 -4.25 18.57
N GLY A 119 -18.17 -5.16 19.34
CA GLY A 119 -17.52 -5.92 20.40
C GLY A 119 -16.90 -7.23 19.92
N ALA A 120 -16.90 -7.52 18.61
CA ALA A 120 -16.37 -8.78 18.09
C ALA A 120 -14.87 -8.90 18.34
N VAL A 121 -14.44 -10.06 18.86
CA VAL A 121 -13.04 -10.44 19.01
C VAL A 121 -12.86 -11.83 18.43
N SER A 122 -11.97 -11.99 17.45
CA SER A 122 -11.71 -13.30 16.86
C SER A 122 -10.78 -14.15 17.72
N SER A 123 -10.71 -15.45 17.46
CA SER A 123 -9.78 -16.37 18.13
C SER A 123 -8.31 -15.99 17.93
N LYS A 124 -7.99 -15.23 16.89
CA LYS A 124 -6.65 -14.71 16.59
C LYS A 124 -6.42 -13.31 17.20
N GLY A 125 -7.39 -12.75 17.91
CA GLY A 125 -7.32 -11.45 18.55
C GLY A 125 -7.62 -10.27 17.63
N ALA A 126 -8.21 -10.46 16.44
CA ALA A 126 -8.72 -9.36 15.62
C ALA A 126 -9.95 -8.74 16.32
N MET A 127 -10.07 -7.40 16.27
CA MET A 127 -11.00 -6.64 17.10
C MET A 127 -11.91 -5.72 16.28
N GLY A 128 -13.14 -5.59 16.76
CA GLY A 128 -14.10 -4.57 16.35
C GLY A 128 -14.76 -4.79 15.00
N LEU A 129 -15.38 -3.74 14.48
CA LEU A 129 -16.19 -3.75 13.25
C LEU A 129 -15.42 -4.22 12.01
N ALA A 130 -14.18 -3.77 11.85
CA ALA A 130 -13.33 -4.08 10.72
C ALA A 130 -12.28 -5.17 11.05
N GLN A 131 -12.39 -5.82 12.23
CA GLN A 131 -11.52 -6.91 12.67
C GLN A 131 -10.02 -6.60 12.50
N LEU A 132 -9.56 -5.48 13.05
CA LEU A 132 -8.16 -5.12 13.03
C LEU A 132 -7.34 -5.98 14.00
N MET A 133 -6.25 -6.56 13.50
CA MET A 133 -5.25 -7.18 14.38
C MET A 133 -4.56 -6.12 15.24
N PRO A 134 -4.25 -6.40 16.54
CA PRO A 134 -3.61 -5.44 17.44
C PRO A 134 -2.34 -4.81 16.85
N GLY A 135 -1.48 -5.61 16.22
CA GLY A 135 -0.28 -5.11 15.56
C GLY A 135 -0.56 -4.20 14.36
N THR A 136 -1.69 -4.37 13.67
CA THR A 136 -2.13 -3.48 12.59
C THR A 136 -2.68 -2.18 13.17
N ALA A 137 -3.53 -2.26 14.18
CA ALA A 137 -4.08 -1.09 14.89
C ALA A 137 -2.96 -0.20 15.45
N ALA A 138 -1.97 -0.80 16.13
CA ALA A 138 -0.80 -0.06 16.65
C ALA A 138 -0.01 0.66 15.54
N ARG A 139 0.28 -0.01 14.42
CA ARG A 139 0.97 0.62 13.27
C ARG A 139 0.17 1.75 12.64
N LEU A 140 -1.15 1.65 12.68
CA LEU A 140 -2.04 2.70 12.19
C LEU A 140 -2.27 3.81 13.23
N GLY A 141 -1.87 3.63 14.48
CA GLY A 141 -2.10 4.59 15.55
C GLY A 141 -3.58 4.77 15.89
N VAL A 142 -4.36 3.67 15.84
CA VAL A 142 -5.80 3.68 16.15
C VAL A 142 -6.11 2.75 17.32
N ASP A 143 -7.11 3.11 18.11
CA ASP A 143 -7.69 2.23 19.10
C ASP A 143 -8.69 1.28 18.42
N ALA A 144 -8.33 -0.01 18.38
CA ALA A 144 -9.20 -1.02 17.76
C ALA A 144 -10.49 -1.30 18.53
N SER A 145 -10.59 -0.88 19.81
CA SER A 145 -11.80 -1.01 20.64
C SER A 145 -12.80 0.13 20.42
N ASP A 146 -12.33 1.29 19.93
CA ASP A 146 -13.19 2.41 19.56
C ASP A 146 -13.81 2.17 18.17
N PRO A 147 -15.14 2.16 18.02
CA PRO A 147 -15.79 1.84 16.75
C PRO A 147 -15.43 2.78 15.60
N GLU A 148 -15.27 4.08 15.85
CA GLU A 148 -14.95 5.07 14.82
C GLU A 148 -13.51 4.91 14.34
N GLN A 149 -12.56 4.79 15.27
CA GLN A 149 -11.16 4.58 14.95
C GLN A 149 -10.92 3.21 14.31
N ASN A 150 -11.66 2.19 14.72
CA ASN A 150 -11.61 0.86 14.11
C ASN A 150 -12.06 0.90 12.65
N LEU A 151 -13.17 1.54 12.34
CA LEU A 151 -13.66 1.70 10.97
C LEU A 151 -12.69 2.56 10.13
N GLU A 152 -12.19 3.65 10.68
CA GLU A 152 -11.19 4.48 9.99
C GLU A 152 -9.90 3.70 9.70
N GLY A 153 -9.38 3.00 10.69
CA GLY A 153 -8.21 2.14 10.55
C GLY A 153 -8.41 1.04 9.51
N GLY A 154 -9.58 0.40 9.50
CA GLY A 154 -9.95 -0.63 8.53
C GLY A 154 -9.99 -0.09 7.10
N ALA A 155 -10.66 1.05 6.89
CA ALA A 155 -10.74 1.69 5.57
C ALA A 155 -9.35 2.13 5.08
N ARG A 156 -8.54 2.73 5.96
CA ARG A 156 -7.17 3.12 5.67
C ARG A 156 -6.28 1.92 5.33
N TYR A 157 -6.37 0.84 6.07
CA TYR A 157 -5.61 -0.38 5.80
C TYR A 157 -6.00 -1.00 4.45
N LEU A 158 -7.29 -1.06 4.13
CA LEU A 158 -7.76 -1.55 2.83
C LEU A 158 -7.26 -0.66 1.67
N ALA A 159 -7.29 0.67 1.84
CA ALA A 159 -6.73 1.62 0.86
C ALA A 159 -5.21 1.43 0.66
N MET A 160 -4.46 1.18 1.74
CA MET A 160 -3.03 0.85 1.65
C MET A 160 -2.78 -0.44 0.86
N MET A 161 -3.61 -1.46 1.07
CA MET A 161 -3.53 -2.71 0.30
C MET A 161 -3.86 -2.47 -1.18
N TYR A 162 -4.86 -1.63 -1.47
CA TYR A 162 -5.16 -1.25 -2.84
C TYR A 162 -4.01 -0.50 -3.51
N SER A 163 -3.41 0.45 -2.83
CA SER A 163 -2.24 1.18 -3.34
C SER A 163 -1.05 0.25 -3.63
N ARG A 164 -0.90 -0.83 -2.85
CA ARG A 164 0.18 -1.80 -3.02
C ARG A 164 -0.05 -2.77 -4.18
N PHE A 165 -1.29 -3.22 -4.37
CA PHE A 165 -1.60 -4.29 -5.31
C PHE A 165 -2.38 -3.84 -6.56
N GLY A 166 -2.88 -2.61 -6.60
CA GLY A 166 -3.58 -2.02 -7.75
C GLY A 166 -4.95 -2.64 -8.07
N SER A 167 -5.47 -3.54 -7.24
CA SER A 167 -6.74 -4.25 -7.44
C SER A 167 -7.47 -4.45 -6.13
N TRP A 168 -8.77 -4.15 -6.08
CA TRP A 168 -9.60 -4.42 -4.90
C TRP A 168 -9.67 -5.91 -4.56
N ARG A 169 -9.62 -6.76 -5.57
CA ARG A 169 -9.58 -8.22 -5.40
C ARG A 169 -8.35 -8.66 -4.62
N LEU A 170 -7.18 -8.15 -4.97
CA LEU A 170 -5.93 -8.44 -4.27
C LEU A 170 -5.82 -7.70 -2.93
N ALA A 171 -6.38 -6.49 -2.85
CA ALA A 171 -6.45 -5.74 -1.60
C ALA A 171 -7.26 -6.47 -0.52
N LEU A 172 -8.40 -7.05 -0.88
CA LEU A 172 -9.21 -7.87 0.02
C LEU A 172 -8.48 -9.16 0.42
N ALA A 173 -7.81 -9.82 -0.52
CA ALA A 173 -6.99 -10.98 -0.21
C ALA A 173 -5.86 -10.64 0.77
N ALA A 174 -5.21 -9.47 0.58
CA ALA A 174 -4.16 -8.98 1.47
C ALA A 174 -4.71 -8.52 2.84
N TYR A 175 -5.92 -7.99 2.88
CA TYR A 175 -6.60 -7.65 4.13
C TYR A 175 -6.79 -8.89 5.01
N ASN A 176 -7.31 -9.98 4.42
CA ASN A 176 -7.61 -11.22 5.13
C ASN A 176 -6.36 -12.08 5.40
N ALA A 177 -5.55 -12.35 4.38
CA ALA A 177 -4.41 -13.28 4.47
C ALA A 177 -3.06 -12.60 4.81
N GLY A 178 -3.02 -11.27 4.80
CA GLY A 178 -1.79 -10.48 4.89
C GLY A 178 -1.10 -10.25 3.54
N PRO A 179 -0.43 -9.08 3.37
CA PRO A 179 0.20 -8.70 2.11
C PRO A 179 1.32 -9.65 1.69
N GLN A 180 2.07 -10.22 2.64
CA GLN A 180 3.14 -11.17 2.36
C GLN A 180 2.63 -12.45 1.68
N ALA A 181 1.42 -12.91 2.05
CA ALA A 181 0.83 -14.07 1.40
C ALA A 181 0.49 -13.78 -0.05
N VAL A 182 -0.09 -12.61 -0.34
CA VAL A 182 -0.42 -12.20 -1.72
C VAL A 182 0.84 -12.05 -2.56
N GLU A 183 1.92 -11.51 -2.02
CA GLU A 183 3.21 -11.41 -2.71
C GLU A 183 3.84 -12.77 -2.97
N LYS A 184 3.88 -13.63 -1.95
CA LYS A 184 4.43 -14.99 -2.05
C LYS A 184 3.79 -15.80 -3.19
N TYR A 185 2.47 -15.67 -3.35
CA TYR A 185 1.72 -16.42 -4.36
C TYR A 185 1.50 -15.64 -5.67
N GLY A 186 1.96 -14.41 -5.77
CA GLY A 186 1.76 -13.56 -6.94
C GLY A 186 0.27 -13.28 -7.26
N GLY A 187 -0.62 -13.41 -6.26
CA GLY A 187 -2.06 -13.31 -6.43
C GLY A 187 -2.83 -13.72 -5.17
N ILE A 188 -4.10 -14.12 -5.32
CA ILE A 188 -4.89 -14.63 -4.20
C ILE A 188 -4.27 -15.94 -3.71
N PRO A 189 -3.88 -16.03 -2.42
CA PRO A 189 -3.32 -17.26 -1.86
C PRO A 189 -4.31 -18.44 -2.01
N PRO A 190 -3.82 -19.68 -2.14
CA PRO A 190 -4.68 -20.85 -2.32
C PRO A 190 -5.44 -21.29 -1.04
N TYR A 191 -5.65 -20.36 -0.12
CA TYR A 191 -6.41 -20.57 1.11
C TYR A 191 -7.91 -20.53 0.83
N ALA A 192 -8.64 -21.56 1.23
CA ALA A 192 -10.10 -21.63 1.03
C ALA A 192 -10.81 -20.45 1.71
N GLU A 193 -10.40 -20.08 2.92
CA GLU A 193 -10.91 -18.93 3.66
C GLU A 193 -10.76 -17.62 2.86
N THR A 194 -9.56 -17.32 2.37
CA THR A 194 -9.29 -16.07 1.62
C THR A 194 -10.03 -16.01 0.29
N LYS A 195 -10.11 -17.14 -0.44
CA LYS A 195 -10.89 -17.22 -1.68
C LYS A 195 -12.38 -16.97 -1.41
N GLY A 196 -12.94 -17.60 -0.38
CA GLY A 196 -14.33 -17.41 0.04
C GLY A 196 -14.60 -15.97 0.49
N TYR A 197 -13.68 -15.38 1.25
CA TYR A 197 -13.75 -13.99 1.70
C TYR A 197 -13.83 -13.01 0.52
N VAL A 198 -12.93 -13.12 -0.43
CA VAL A 198 -12.90 -12.26 -1.62
C VAL A 198 -14.18 -12.44 -2.44
N ALA A 199 -14.65 -13.68 -2.64
CA ALA A 199 -15.88 -13.95 -3.37
C ALA A 199 -17.11 -13.38 -2.64
N ALA A 200 -17.19 -13.51 -1.32
CA ALA A 200 -18.30 -12.99 -0.52
C ALA A 200 -18.42 -11.46 -0.62
N ILE A 201 -17.29 -10.75 -0.67
CA ILE A 201 -17.29 -9.28 -0.69
C ILE A 201 -17.46 -8.73 -2.11
N LEU A 202 -16.82 -9.30 -3.13
CA LEU A 202 -16.97 -8.83 -4.51
C LEU A 202 -18.23 -9.36 -5.19
N GLY A 203 -18.62 -10.57 -4.88
CA GLY A 203 -19.81 -11.24 -5.39
C GLY A 203 -19.56 -12.02 -6.62
#